data_19ec6608f7fe0d21a2f4dcc711d825b7
#
_entry.id   19ec6608f7fe0d21a2f4dcc711d825b7
#
_cell.length_a   1.000
_cell.length_b   1.000
_cell.length_c   1.000
_cell.angle_alpha   90.00
_cell.angle_beta   90.00
_cell.angle_gamma   90.00
#
_symmetry.space_group_name_H-M   'P 1'
#
loop_
_entity.id
_entity.type
_entity.pdbx_description
1 polymer ?
#
loop_
_entity_poly.entity_id
_entity_poly.type
_entity_poly.pdbx_seq_one_letter_code
_entity_poly.pdbx_strand_id
1 'polypeptide(L)'
;DGRREVVYVDPFLKPSYLFALVAGHLVSRADKFQLKDGRVVDLSVWVESQDLDKTEHTLESLKRAIRWDEERWGLELDLNDFKIVATNDFNFGAMENKGLNIFNSRCALANPTVATDADYLRIEGVVGHEYFHNWTGDRVTLRDWFQLTLKEGLTVFRDQEFSADMLGSPSARAVQRIHDVAFLRAAQFQEDAGPMAHPIRPESYQSINNFYTTTVYEKGAEVIRMLQTLLGREVFRQGFDEYIRTNDGHAVTCEAFLEAMSKASGRDLSQFRRWYSQAGTPRVVVRSRWDEENHRLTLLVDQSTPATPGQPTKLPLLIPFPVAFLSPSGEEMPVQLASEDEAPLPGTRMFELTQEHTELIFGGLAVKPAVSLNRGFAAPVILDQGLSDEELAFLARHETDPFNRWDAMNRLLINAVHTQTRAKLLRTPEEVSPLVITAALEVLKNPDLSPAFKAAALSLPSETVSYTHLTLP
;
A
#
# COMPACT_ATOMS: atom_id res chain seq x y z
N ASP A 1 -38.79 -36.06 -16.61
CA ASP A 1 -37.79 -36.30 -17.65
C ASP A 1 -36.35 -36.49 -17.08
N GLY A 2 -36.16 -36.57 -15.72
CA GLY A 2 -34.90 -36.82 -15.05
C GLY A 2 -34.03 -35.58 -14.90
N ARG A 3 -34.48 -34.38 -15.25
CA ARG A 3 -33.79 -33.14 -15.03
C ARG A 3 -33.87 -32.75 -13.55
N ARG A 4 -32.84 -32.05 -13.05
CA ARG A 4 -32.84 -31.41 -11.74
C ARG A 4 -32.90 -29.90 -11.95
N GLU A 5 -33.69 -29.24 -11.14
CA GLU A 5 -33.72 -27.80 -11.05
C GLU A 5 -33.08 -27.37 -9.72
N VAL A 6 -32.19 -26.38 -9.77
CA VAL A 6 -31.59 -25.77 -8.60
C VAL A 6 -31.86 -24.27 -8.69
N VAL A 7 -32.44 -23.71 -7.65
CA VAL A 7 -32.76 -22.28 -7.59
C VAL A 7 -31.81 -21.60 -6.60
N TYR A 8 -31.10 -20.60 -7.07
CA TYR A 8 -30.32 -19.72 -6.25
C TYR A 8 -30.99 -18.34 -6.18
N VAL A 9 -31.02 -17.75 -5.02
CA VAL A 9 -31.57 -16.42 -4.79
C VAL A 9 -30.50 -15.53 -4.19
N ASP A 10 -30.16 -14.46 -4.89
CA ASP A 10 -29.35 -13.37 -4.38
C ASP A 10 -30.25 -12.14 -4.22
N PRO A 11 -30.54 -11.70 -2.99
CA PRO A 11 -31.47 -10.61 -2.75
C PRO A 11 -30.89 -9.21 -3.03
N PHE A 12 -29.58 -9.12 -3.29
CA PHE A 12 -28.89 -7.84 -3.45
C PHE A 12 -28.84 -7.39 -4.91
N LEU A 13 -29.13 -6.10 -5.12
CA LEU A 13 -28.93 -5.46 -6.41
C LEU A 13 -27.44 -5.40 -6.74
N LYS A 14 -27.07 -5.81 -7.93
CA LYS A 14 -25.68 -5.79 -8.40
C LYS A 14 -25.57 -5.60 -9.91
N PRO A 15 -24.47 -5.05 -10.42
CA PRO A 15 -24.21 -5.01 -11.86
C PRO A 15 -23.96 -6.42 -12.42
N SER A 16 -24.22 -6.58 -13.71
CA SER A 16 -24.16 -7.89 -14.38
C SER A 16 -22.79 -8.55 -14.37
N TYR A 17 -21.71 -7.78 -14.28
CA TYR A 17 -20.36 -8.33 -14.26
C TYR A 17 -20.04 -9.14 -12.99
N LEU A 18 -20.77 -8.92 -11.90
CA LEU A 18 -20.64 -9.68 -10.67
C LEU A 18 -21.36 -11.04 -10.70
N PHE A 19 -22.20 -11.28 -11.72
CA PHE A 19 -22.85 -12.56 -11.88
C PHE A 19 -21.88 -13.62 -12.40
N ALA A 20 -21.89 -14.79 -11.75
CA ALA A 20 -21.17 -15.96 -12.20
C ALA A 20 -22.05 -17.21 -12.13
N LEU A 21 -21.82 -18.15 -13.04
CA LEU A 21 -22.42 -19.48 -13.06
C LEU A 21 -21.30 -20.51 -13.25
N VAL A 22 -21.20 -21.45 -12.31
CA VAL A 22 -20.25 -22.56 -12.39
C VAL A 22 -21.00 -23.87 -12.43
N ALA A 23 -20.64 -24.73 -13.38
CA ALA A 23 -21.17 -26.08 -13.50
C ALA A 23 -20.06 -27.05 -13.91
N GLY A 24 -19.91 -28.15 -13.20
CA GLY A 24 -18.89 -29.15 -13.48
C GLY A 24 -18.86 -30.29 -12.47
N HIS A 25 -17.93 -31.22 -12.65
CA HIS A 25 -17.66 -32.29 -11.71
C HIS A 25 -16.71 -31.83 -10.63
N LEU A 26 -17.21 -31.01 -9.69
CA LEU A 26 -16.43 -30.44 -8.60
C LEU A 26 -16.74 -31.16 -7.29
N VAL A 27 -15.74 -31.15 -6.42
CA VAL A 27 -15.83 -31.53 -5.01
C VAL A 27 -15.52 -30.31 -4.14
N SER A 28 -15.96 -30.34 -2.88
CA SER A 28 -15.75 -29.19 -1.99
C SER A 28 -15.20 -29.59 -0.63
N ARG A 29 -14.39 -28.71 -0.07
CA ARG A 29 -14.16 -28.60 1.37
C ARG A 29 -15.14 -27.58 1.91
N ALA A 30 -15.93 -27.94 2.89
CA ALA A 30 -16.96 -27.07 3.45
C ALA A 30 -16.90 -27.06 4.99
N ASP A 31 -17.29 -25.93 5.58
CA ASP A 31 -17.43 -25.79 7.03
C ASP A 31 -18.52 -24.76 7.36
N LYS A 32 -18.94 -24.76 8.64
CA LYS A 32 -19.87 -23.78 9.17
C LYS A 32 -19.09 -22.72 9.98
N PHE A 33 -19.48 -21.47 9.83
CA PHE A 33 -18.85 -20.36 10.53
C PHE A 33 -19.90 -19.52 11.25
N GLN A 34 -19.66 -19.22 12.54
CA GLN A 34 -20.54 -18.37 13.31
C GLN A 34 -20.10 -16.92 13.25
N LEU A 35 -20.96 -16.06 12.73
CA LEU A 35 -20.78 -14.61 12.69
C LEU A 35 -20.98 -13.99 14.06
N LYS A 36 -20.59 -12.72 14.21
CA LYS A 36 -20.73 -11.95 15.45
C LYS A 36 -22.18 -11.76 15.88
N ASP A 37 -23.10 -11.63 14.93
CA ASP A 37 -24.54 -11.51 15.17
C ASP A 37 -25.21 -12.84 15.61
N GLY A 38 -24.44 -13.93 15.64
CA GLY A 38 -24.88 -15.29 16.01
C GLY A 38 -25.39 -16.14 14.84
N ARG A 39 -25.54 -15.59 13.64
CA ARG A 39 -25.87 -16.39 12.45
C ARG A 39 -24.77 -17.41 12.16
N VAL A 40 -25.16 -18.57 11.67
CA VAL A 40 -24.25 -19.60 11.18
C VAL A 40 -24.37 -19.66 9.67
N VAL A 41 -23.23 -19.46 9.00
CA VAL A 41 -23.11 -19.43 7.54
C VAL A 41 -22.36 -20.66 7.04
N ASP A 42 -22.67 -21.09 5.82
CA ASP A 42 -21.97 -22.18 5.16
C ASP A 42 -20.86 -21.63 4.27
N LEU A 43 -19.62 -22.07 4.51
CA LEU A 43 -18.45 -21.68 3.71
C LEU A 43 -17.94 -22.90 2.93
N SER A 44 -17.58 -22.73 1.66
CA SER A 44 -17.07 -23.85 0.87
C SER A 44 -16.08 -23.42 -0.22
N VAL A 45 -15.05 -24.25 -0.41
CA VAL A 45 -14.07 -24.12 -1.49
C VAL A 45 -14.24 -25.29 -2.44
N TRP A 46 -14.55 -25.01 -3.70
CA TRP A 46 -14.87 -25.98 -4.74
C TRP A 46 -13.73 -26.11 -5.74
N VAL A 47 -13.34 -27.34 -6.02
CA VAL A 47 -12.19 -27.67 -6.88
C VAL A 47 -12.43 -28.97 -7.65
N GLU A 48 -11.55 -29.27 -8.59
CA GLU A 48 -11.45 -30.62 -9.15
C GLU A 48 -10.95 -31.60 -8.07
N SER A 49 -11.32 -32.86 -8.18
CA SER A 49 -11.12 -33.87 -7.12
C SER A 49 -9.66 -34.05 -6.69
N GLN A 50 -8.70 -33.89 -7.62
CA GLN A 50 -7.27 -34.00 -7.35
C GLN A 50 -6.69 -32.82 -6.53
N ASP A 51 -7.44 -31.76 -6.32
CA ASP A 51 -7.00 -30.54 -5.64
C ASP A 51 -7.64 -30.33 -4.27
N LEU A 52 -8.49 -31.26 -3.83
CA LEU A 52 -9.25 -31.14 -2.57
C LEU A 52 -8.35 -31.00 -1.33
N ASP A 53 -7.23 -31.69 -1.31
CA ASP A 53 -6.25 -31.67 -0.21
C ASP A 53 -5.49 -30.34 -0.08
N LYS A 54 -5.55 -29.47 -1.10
CA LYS A 54 -4.87 -28.17 -1.18
C LYS A 54 -5.73 -26.98 -0.75
N THR A 55 -6.97 -27.20 -0.34
CA THR A 55 -8.00 -26.18 -0.11
C THR A 55 -8.10 -25.67 1.33
N GLU A 56 -7.42 -26.32 2.27
CA GLU A 56 -7.55 -26.04 3.71
C GLU A 56 -7.19 -24.60 4.03
N HIS A 57 -6.02 -24.14 3.57
CA HIS A 57 -5.54 -22.79 3.84
C HIS A 57 -6.51 -21.72 3.29
N THR A 58 -7.09 -21.93 2.10
CA THR A 58 -8.07 -21.02 1.51
C THR A 58 -9.31 -20.87 2.38
N LEU A 59 -9.85 -21.99 2.87
CA LEU A 59 -11.02 -21.98 3.74
C LEU A 59 -10.73 -21.28 5.08
N GLU A 60 -9.57 -21.55 5.68
CA GLU A 60 -9.16 -20.88 6.93
C GLU A 60 -8.85 -19.41 6.71
N SER A 61 -8.30 -19.03 5.56
CA SER A 61 -8.08 -17.62 5.19
C SER A 61 -9.40 -16.86 5.05
N LEU A 62 -10.40 -17.49 4.44
CA LEU A 62 -11.75 -16.91 4.34
C LEU A 62 -12.37 -16.66 5.72
N LYS A 63 -12.26 -17.62 6.64
CA LYS A 63 -12.74 -17.43 8.03
C LYS A 63 -12.04 -16.29 8.74
N ARG A 64 -10.71 -16.16 8.56
CA ARG A 64 -9.94 -15.04 9.13
C ARG A 64 -10.35 -13.70 8.52
N ALA A 65 -10.56 -13.65 7.20
CA ALA A 65 -11.01 -12.43 6.51
C ALA A 65 -12.39 -11.98 7.01
N ILE A 66 -13.36 -12.91 7.13
CA ILE A 66 -14.69 -12.63 7.69
C ILE A 66 -14.56 -12.05 9.11
N ARG A 67 -13.81 -12.72 9.98
CA ARG A 67 -13.64 -12.27 11.38
C ARG A 67 -12.97 -10.91 11.47
N TRP A 68 -11.93 -10.67 10.68
CA TRP A 68 -11.22 -9.40 10.65
C TRP A 68 -12.12 -8.25 10.18
N ASP A 69 -12.94 -8.48 9.17
CA ASP A 69 -13.87 -7.46 8.65
C ASP A 69 -14.93 -7.08 9.69
N GLU A 70 -15.49 -8.09 10.38
CA GLU A 70 -16.39 -7.86 11.49
C GLU A 70 -15.74 -7.07 12.64
N GLU A 71 -14.48 -7.36 12.97
CA GLU A 71 -13.78 -6.74 14.09
C GLU A 71 -13.22 -5.37 13.75
N ARG A 72 -12.60 -5.24 12.59
CA ARG A 72 -11.90 -4.03 12.17
C ARG A 72 -12.84 -2.98 11.61
N TRP A 73 -13.85 -3.39 10.84
CA TRP A 73 -14.74 -2.49 10.10
C TRP A 73 -16.20 -2.59 10.49
N GLY A 74 -16.58 -3.58 11.30
CA GLY A 74 -17.98 -3.79 11.68
C GLY A 74 -18.84 -4.25 10.51
N LEU A 75 -18.24 -4.84 9.49
CA LEU A 75 -18.91 -5.31 8.28
C LEU A 75 -19.14 -6.82 8.36
N GLU A 76 -20.38 -7.22 8.47
CA GLU A 76 -20.76 -8.62 8.57
C GLU A 76 -21.03 -9.22 7.18
N LEU A 77 -20.82 -10.52 7.03
CA LEU A 77 -21.24 -11.23 5.85
C LEU A 77 -22.76 -11.20 5.73
N ASP A 78 -23.26 -10.68 4.63
CA ASP A 78 -24.67 -10.46 4.35
C ASP A 78 -25.38 -11.68 3.71
N LEU A 79 -24.62 -12.76 3.43
CA LEU A 79 -25.08 -13.99 2.83
C LEU A 79 -25.15 -15.14 3.85
N ASN A 80 -25.98 -16.15 3.58
CA ASN A 80 -26.08 -17.37 4.39
C ASN A 80 -25.06 -18.43 3.95
N ASP A 81 -24.52 -18.30 2.75
CA ASP A 81 -23.45 -19.14 2.23
C ASP A 81 -22.46 -18.32 1.42
N PHE A 82 -21.19 -18.73 1.41
CA PHE A 82 -20.13 -18.12 0.61
C PHE A 82 -19.26 -19.19 -0.02
N LYS A 83 -19.03 -19.07 -1.32
CA LYS A 83 -18.34 -20.06 -2.12
C LYS A 83 -17.11 -19.47 -2.79
N ILE A 84 -16.03 -20.22 -2.78
CA ILE A 84 -14.85 -20.00 -3.62
C ILE A 84 -14.76 -21.17 -4.58
N VAL A 85 -14.56 -20.89 -5.86
CA VAL A 85 -14.26 -21.89 -6.89
C VAL A 85 -12.86 -21.63 -7.41
N ALA A 86 -11.96 -22.61 -7.30
CA ALA A 86 -10.63 -22.51 -7.89
C ALA A 86 -10.54 -23.33 -9.17
N THR A 87 -10.03 -22.72 -10.23
CA THR A 87 -9.84 -23.34 -11.55
C THR A 87 -8.47 -22.98 -12.13
N ASN A 88 -7.91 -23.88 -12.93
CA ASN A 88 -6.63 -23.65 -13.62
C ASN A 88 -6.77 -22.76 -14.86
N ASP A 89 -7.96 -22.68 -15.41
CA ASP A 89 -8.25 -21.90 -16.63
C ASP A 89 -8.99 -20.61 -16.28
N PHE A 90 -8.26 -19.67 -15.68
CA PHE A 90 -8.75 -18.35 -15.31
C PHE A 90 -7.71 -17.28 -15.63
N ASN A 91 -8.14 -16.22 -16.33
CA ASN A 91 -7.24 -15.21 -16.89
C ASN A 91 -6.71 -14.18 -15.85
N PHE A 92 -7.38 -14.05 -14.71
CA PHE A 92 -7.01 -13.15 -13.62
C PHE A 92 -6.51 -13.94 -12.40
N GLY A 93 -6.13 -13.22 -11.34
CA GLY A 93 -5.82 -13.85 -10.06
C GLY A 93 -7.06 -14.40 -9.39
N ALA A 94 -8.07 -13.58 -9.26
CA ALA A 94 -9.39 -13.94 -8.77
C ALA A 94 -10.44 -12.91 -9.22
N MET A 95 -11.70 -13.13 -8.82
CA MET A 95 -12.84 -12.26 -9.12
C MET A 95 -13.88 -12.36 -8.02
N GLU A 96 -14.37 -11.23 -7.57
CA GLU A 96 -15.30 -11.03 -6.46
C GLU A 96 -16.77 -11.36 -6.75
N ASN A 97 -17.09 -12.17 -7.73
CA ASN A 97 -18.49 -12.52 -8.03
C ASN A 97 -19.30 -12.80 -6.76
N LYS A 98 -20.39 -12.06 -6.55
CA LYS A 98 -21.12 -12.01 -5.27
C LYS A 98 -21.50 -13.39 -4.75
N GLY A 99 -20.93 -13.78 -3.60
CA GLY A 99 -21.19 -15.09 -2.97
C GLY A 99 -20.60 -16.31 -3.68
N LEU A 100 -19.93 -16.12 -4.82
CA LEU A 100 -19.31 -17.16 -5.64
C LEU A 100 -18.03 -16.64 -6.27
N ASN A 101 -17.01 -16.38 -5.47
CA ASN A 101 -15.73 -15.90 -5.97
C ASN A 101 -15.04 -16.95 -6.83
N ILE A 102 -14.44 -16.53 -7.94
CA ILE A 102 -13.72 -17.43 -8.84
C ILE A 102 -12.22 -17.09 -8.77
N PHE A 103 -11.41 -18.11 -8.56
CA PHE A 103 -9.96 -17.97 -8.36
C PHE A 103 -9.18 -18.77 -9.41
N ASN A 104 -8.09 -18.21 -9.88
CA ASN A 104 -7.04 -19.02 -10.46
C ASN A 104 -6.45 -19.91 -9.35
N SER A 105 -6.24 -21.20 -9.65
CA SER A 105 -5.75 -22.19 -8.69
C SER A 105 -4.47 -21.75 -7.97
N ARG A 106 -3.58 -21.01 -8.63
CA ARG A 106 -2.34 -20.47 -8.02
C ARG A 106 -2.59 -19.46 -6.90
N CYS A 107 -3.78 -18.87 -6.83
CA CYS A 107 -4.18 -17.88 -5.82
C CYS A 107 -5.08 -18.49 -4.73
N ALA A 108 -5.38 -19.78 -4.82
CA ALA A 108 -6.26 -20.47 -3.87
C ALA A 108 -5.68 -21.77 -3.33
N LEU A 109 -4.77 -22.44 -4.04
CA LEU A 109 -4.36 -23.80 -3.70
C LEU A 109 -2.93 -23.83 -3.15
N ALA A 110 -2.77 -24.33 -1.94
CA ALA A 110 -1.47 -24.55 -1.30
C ALA A 110 -1.22 -26.05 -1.13
N ASN A 111 -0.24 -26.58 -1.88
CA ASN A 111 0.24 -27.92 -1.65
C ASN A 111 1.25 -27.93 -0.48
N PRO A 112 0.98 -28.58 0.66
CA PRO A 112 1.83 -28.51 1.85
C PRO A 112 3.26 -29.01 1.63
N THR A 113 3.51 -29.80 0.59
CA THR A 113 4.84 -30.36 0.31
C THR A 113 5.74 -29.46 -0.54
N VAL A 114 5.17 -28.43 -1.20
CA VAL A 114 5.91 -27.57 -2.14
C VAL A 114 5.62 -26.08 -1.99
N ALA A 115 4.49 -25.69 -1.36
CA ALA A 115 4.14 -24.30 -1.15
C ALA A 115 5.10 -23.62 -0.17
N THR A 116 5.53 -22.42 -0.51
CA THR A 116 6.37 -21.58 0.35
C THR A 116 5.53 -20.71 1.28
N ASP A 117 6.13 -20.11 2.31
CA ASP A 117 5.46 -19.13 3.16
C ASP A 117 4.88 -17.96 2.32
N ALA A 118 5.61 -17.53 1.29
CA ALA A 118 5.13 -16.50 0.36
C ALA A 118 3.86 -16.93 -0.41
N ASP A 119 3.71 -18.21 -0.75
CA ASP A 119 2.50 -18.74 -1.38
C ASP A 119 1.31 -18.69 -0.41
N TYR A 120 1.52 -19.09 0.84
CA TYR A 120 0.50 -19.03 1.88
C TYR A 120 0.03 -17.60 2.14
N LEU A 121 0.97 -16.65 2.28
CA LEU A 121 0.66 -15.23 2.49
C LEU A 121 -0.09 -14.63 1.29
N ARG A 122 0.33 -14.96 0.07
CA ARG A 122 -0.35 -14.50 -1.15
C ARG A 122 -1.78 -15.03 -1.22
N ILE A 123 -2.02 -16.30 -0.94
CA ILE A 123 -3.36 -16.91 -0.93
C ILE A 123 -4.24 -16.21 0.10
N GLU A 124 -3.74 -16.02 1.32
CA GLU A 124 -4.48 -15.32 2.37
C GLU A 124 -4.84 -13.90 1.96
N GLY A 125 -3.90 -13.15 1.39
CA GLY A 125 -4.13 -11.79 0.91
C GLY A 125 -5.18 -11.73 -0.20
N VAL A 126 -5.09 -12.60 -1.22
CA VAL A 126 -6.07 -12.63 -2.33
C VAL A 126 -7.45 -13.07 -1.84
N VAL A 127 -7.54 -14.06 -0.95
CA VAL A 127 -8.82 -14.47 -0.34
C VAL A 127 -9.44 -13.31 0.45
N GLY A 128 -8.62 -12.57 1.20
CA GLY A 128 -9.08 -11.35 1.89
C GLY A 128 -9.56 -10.29 0.91
N HIS A 129 -8.80 -10.01 -0.15
CA HIS A 129 -9.15 -9.05 -1.20
C HIS A 129 -10.54 -9.34 -1.78
N GLU A 130 -10.77 -10.54 -2.29
CA GLU A 130 -12.04 -10.92 -2.92
C GLU A 130 -13.20 -10.92 -1.91
N TYR A 131 -12.95 -11.33 -0.67
CA TYR A 131 -13.97 -11.25 0.37
C TYR A 131 -14.33 -9.81 0.72
N PHE A 132 -13.35 -8.91 0.83
CA PHE A 132 -13.60 -7.52 1.19
C PHE A 132 -14.38 -6.75 0.13
N HIS A 133 -14.30 -7.18 -1.12
CA HIS A 133 -15.17 -6.67 -2.18
C HIS A 133 -16.66 -6.90 -1.89
N ASN A 134 -17.04 -7.85 -1.05
CA ASN A 134 -18.43 -8.07 -0.68
C ASN A 134 -19.15 -6.77 -0.26
N TRP A 135 -18.43 -5.87 0.45
CA TRP A 135 -18.90 -4.54 0.79
C TRP A 135 -18.34 -3.45 -0.12
N THR A 136 -17.04 -3.45 -0.38
CA THR A 136 -16.38 -2.42 -1.20
C THR A 136 -16.23 -2.88 -2.65
N GLY A 137 -17.34 -2.86 -3.36
CA GLY A 137 -17.46 -3.28 -4.76
C GLY A 137 -18.81 -3.91 -5.09
N ASP A 138 -19.32 -4.80 -4.23
CA ASP A 138 -20.59 -5.49 -4.44
C ASP A 138 -21.77 -4.72 -3.82
N ARG A 139 -21.76 -4.49 -2.50
CA ARG A 139 -22.82 -3.76 -1.80
C ARG A 139 -22.80 -2.28 -2.14
N VAL A 140 -21.63 -1.66 -2.05
CA VAL A 140 -21.39 -0.32 -2.60
C VAL A 140 -20.62 -0.49 -3.89
N THR A 141 -21.31 -0.35 -5.01
CA THR A 141 -20.76 -0.67 -6.33
C THR A 141 -20.41 0.58 -7.14
N LEU A 142 -19.83 0.37 -8.32
CA LEU A 142 -19.36 1.44 -9.20
C LEU A 142 -20.48 1.93 -10.12
N ARG A 143 -20.59 3.25 -10.29
CA ARG A 143 -21.48 3.84 -11.29
C ARG A 143 -21.04 3.49 -12.73
N ASP A 144 -19.75 3.49 -12.96
CA ASP A 144 -19.12 3.24 -14.27
C ASP A 144 -17.66 2.78 -14.07
N TRP A 145 -17.01 2.28 -15.13
CA TRP A 145 -15.65 1.74 -15.06
C TRP A 145 -14.56 2.76 -14.75
N PHE A 146 -14.82 4.08 -14.97
CA PHE A 146 -13.88 5.13 -14.58
C PHE A 146 -13.67 5.21 -13.06
N GLN A 147 -14.62 4.68 -12.29
CA GLN A 147 -14.57 4.65 -10.83
C GLN A 147 -13.82 3.42 -10.26
N LEU A 148 -13.17 2.62 -11.09
CA LEU A 148 -12.64 1.30 -10.69
C LEU A 148 -11.77 1.36 -9.43
N THR A 149 -10.91 2.38 -9.28
CA THR A 149 -10.07 2.55 -8.08
C THR A 149 -10.90 2.70 -6.79
N LEU A 150 -12.17 3.11 -6.87
CA LEU A 150 -13.05 3.22 -5.70
C LEU A 150 -13.24 1.86 -5.02
N LYS A 151 -13.33 0.78 -5.81
CA LYS A 151 -13.36 -0.57 -5.23
C LYS A 151 -11.96 -1.16 -5.11
N GLU A 152 -11.14 -1.10 -6.15
CA GLU A 152 -9.85 -1.79 -6.16
C GLU A 152 -8.83 -1.13 -5.22
N GLY A 153 -8.64 0.17 -5.32
CA GLY A 153 -7.72 0.88 -4.43
C GLY A 153 -8.13 0.78 -2.96
N LEU A 154 -9.43 0.89 -2.67
CA LEU A 154 -9.94 0.73 -1.30
C LEU A 154 -9.79 -0.71 -0.80
N THR A 155 -10.01 -1.71 -1.65
CA THR A 155 -9.91 -3.11 -1.27
C THR A 155 -8.46 -3.57 -1.14
N VAL A 156 -7.54 -3.11 -2.01
CA VAL A 156 -6.09 -3.32 -1.84
C VAL A 156 -5.58 -2.69 -0.52
N PHE A 157 -6.03 -1.49 -0.18
CA PHE A 157 -5.71 -0.91 1.12
C PHE A 157 -6.19 -1.80 2.27
N ARG A 158 -7.38 -2.39 2.16
CA ARG A 158 -7.95 -3.26 3.20
C ARG A 158 -7.23 -4.60 3.28
N ASP A 159 -6.87 -5.21 2.16
CA ASP A 159 -6.14 -6.49 2.14
C ASP A 159 -4.70 -6.35 2.66
N GLN A 160 -4.02 -5.23 2.36
CA GLN A 160 -2.72 -4.89 2.94
C GLN A 160 -2.79 -4.70 4.46
N GLU A 161 -3.83 -4.02 4.98
CA GLU A 161 -4.05 -3.89 6.42
C GLU A 161 -4.38 -5.25 7.07
N PHE A 162 -5.20 -6.07 6.42
CA PHE A 162 -5.51 -7.43 6.85
C PHE A 162 -4.25 -8.30 6.92
N SER A 163 -3.48 -8.38 5.84
CA SER A 163 -2.24 -9.16 5.78
C SER A 163 -1.26 -8.73 6.86
N ALA A 164 -1.13 -7.42 7.08
CA ALA A 164 -0.27 -6.89 8.13
C ALA A 164 -0.76 -7.24 9.56
N ASP A 165 -2.07 -7.23 9.79
CA ASP A 165 -2.66 -7.61 11.09
C ASP A 165 -2.52 -9.13 11.35
N MET A 166 -2.70 -9.96 10.31
CA MET A 166 -2.55 -11.43 10.41
C MET A 166 -1.12 -11.87 10.77
N LEU A 167 -0.13 -11.09 10.42
CA LEU A 167 1.28 -11.34 10.81
C LEU A 167 1.55 -11.12 12.31
N GLY A 168 0.66 -10.47 13.04
CA GLY A 168 0.57 -10.48 14.50
C GLY A 168 1.66 -9.72 15.25
N SER A 169 2.55 -8.96 14.59
CA SER A 169 3.55 -8.14 15.29
C SER A 169 3.85 -6.82 14.57
N PRO A 170 4.23 -5.75 15.32
CA PRO A 170 4.63 -4.47 14.71
C PRO A 170 5.78 -4.59 13.72
N SER A 171 6.75 -5.46 14.01
CA SER A 171 7.90 -5.70 13.12
C SER A 171 7.49 -6.40 11.82
N ALA A 172 6.60 -7.38 11.89
CA ALA A 172 6.11 -8.07 10.71
C ALA A 172 5.22 -7.13 9.86
N ARG A 173 4.39 -6.30 10.49
CA ARG A 173 3.65 -5.22 9.82
C ARG A 173 4.59 -4.26 9.07
N ALA A 174 5.71 -3.88 9.68
CA ALA A 174 6.71 -3.03 9.04
C ALA A 174 7.34 -3.71 7.81
N VAL A 175 7.64 -5.00 7.89
CA VAL A 175 8.18 -5.78 6.76
C VAL A 175 7.14 -5.89 5.63
N GLN A 176 5.88 -6.11 5.96
CA GLN A 176 4.79 -6.10 4.96
C GLN A 176 4.73 -4.74 4.25
N ARG A 177 4.78 -3.63 4.99
CA ARG A 177 4.80 -2.28 4.40
C ARG A 177 6.00 -2.07 3.48
N ILE A 178 7.17 -2.59 3.82
CA ILE A 178 8.36 -2.56 2.97
C ILE A 178 8.09 -3.30 1.65
N HIS A 179 7.47 -4.48 1.69
CA HIS A 179 7.14 -5.24 0.50
C HIS A 179 6.12 -4.51 -0.40
N ASP A 180 5.06 -3.94 0.19
CA ASP A 180 4.04 -3.19 -0.54
C ASP A 180 4.68 -2.00 -1.28
N VAL A 181 5.53 -1.22 -0.61
CA VAL A 181 6.22 -0.08 -1.22
C VAL A 181 7.27 -0.50 -2.23
N ALA A 182 8.00 -1.59 -1.98
CA ALA A 182 8.96 -2.11 -2.94
C ALA A 182 8.26 -2.52 -4.25
N PHE A 183 7.10 -3.17 -4.16
CA PHE A 183 6.28 -3.50 -5.32
C PHE A 183 5.74 -2.25 -6.04
N LEU A 184 5.19 -1.30 -5.29
CA LEU A 184 4.72 -0.02 -5.85
C LEU A 184 5.83 0.68 -6.65
N ARG A 185 7.03 0.80 -6.09
CA ARG A 185 8.17 1.44 -6.75
C ARG A 185 8.66 0.67 -7.98
N ALA A 186 8.66 -0.66 -7.92
CA ALA A 186 9.13 -1.51 -9.01
C ALA A 186 8.15 -1.57 -10.20
N ALA A 187 6.86 -1.52 -9.96
CA ALA A 187 5.82 -1.68 -10.97
C ALA A 187 5.09 -0.35 -11.29
N GLN A 188 4.48 0.27 -10.29
CA GLN A 188 3.60 1.42 -10.50
C GLN A 188 4.35 2.71 -10.84
N PHE A 189 5.50 2.98 -10.21
CA PHE A 189 6.29 4.15 -10.57
C PHE A 189 6.81 4.07 -12.00
N GLN A 190 7.06 2.86 -12.52
CA GLN A 190 7.42 2.64 -13.91
C GLN A 190 6.24 2.91 -14.85
N GLU A 191 5.04 2.47 -14.47
CA GLU A 191 3.81 2.75 -15.21
C GLU A 191 3.54 4.25 -15.27
N ASP A 192 3.70 4.97 -14.16
CA ASP A 192 3.53 6.43 -14.06
C ASP A 192 4.59 7.22 -14.84
N ALA A 193 5.78 6.67 -15.07
CA ALA A 193 6.85 7.29 -15.83
C ALA A 193 6.81 6.95 -17.33
N GLY A 194 5.97 6.00 -17.71
CA GLY A 194 5.88 5.46 -19.07
C GLY A 194 4.86 6.18 -19.97
N PRO A 195 4.79 5.77 -21.24
CA PRO A 195 3.86 6.34 -22.22
C PRO A 195 2.39 6.01 -21.94
N MET A 196 2.13 5.03 -21.06
CA MET A 196 0.79 4.62 -20.63
C MET A 196 0.37 5.24 -19.31
N ALA A 197 1.12 6.23 -18.81
CA ALA A 197 0.77 6.93 -17.56
C ALA A 197 -0.65 7.50 -17.60
N HIS A 198 -1.41 7.24 -16.55
CA HIS A 198 -2.80 7.66 -16.40
C HIS A 198 -3.11 7.91 -14.91
N PRO A 199 -4.14 8.70 -14.59
CA PRO A 199 -4.55 8.90 -13.20
C PRO A 199 -5.20 7.64 -12.63
N ILE A 200 -5.32 7.55 -11.29
CA ILE A 200 -6.04 6.44 -10.64
C ILE A 200 -7.51 6.38 -11.05
N ARG A 201 -8.10 7.53 -11.46
CA ARG A 201 -9.40 7.62 -12.12
C ARG A 201 -9.19 8.04 -13.58
N PRO A 202 -9.00 7.09 -14.51
CA PRO A 202 -8.81 7.38 -15.92
C PRO A 202 -10.05 8.05 -16.54
N GLU A 203 -9.85 8.82 -17.59
CA GLU A 203 -10.94 9.54 -18.28
C GLU A 203 -11.30 8.93 -19.65
N SER A 204 -10.50 7.96 -20.11
CA SER A 204 -10.72 7.28 -21.38
C SER A 204 -10.14 5.86 -21.37
N TYR A 205 -10.66 4.98 -22.23
CA TYR A 205 -10.15 3.63 -22.45
C TYR A 205 -10.48 3.15 -23.86
N GLN A 206 -9.74 2.18 -24.36
CA GLN A 206 -10.05 1.46 -25.59
C GLN A 206 -10.74 0.12 -25.32
N SER A 207 -10.34 -0.55 -24.24
CA SER A 207 -10.93 -1.78 -23.74
C SER A 207 -11.08 -1.70 -22.22
N ILE A 208 -12.14 -2.28 -21.65
CA ILE A 208 -12.38 -2.31 -20.21
C ILE A 208 -11.18 -2.90 -19.46
N ASN A 209 -10.51 -3.91 -20.00
CA ASN A 209 -9.34 -4.51 -19.40
C ASN A 209 -8.16 -3.54 -19.21
N ASN A 210 -8.15 -2.39 -19.89
CA ASN A 210 -7.11 -1.36 -19.72
C ASN A 210 -7.21 -0.64 -18.37
N PHE A 211 -8.31 -0.77 -17.63
CA PHE A 211 -8.45 -0.18 -16.30
C PHE A 211 -7.73 -0.97 -15.19
N TYR A 212 -7.46 -2.25 -15.41
CA TYR A 212 -6.86 -3.15 -14.40
C TYR A 212 -5.33 -2.98 -14.40
N THR A 213 -4.87 -1.88 -13.79
CA THR A 213 -3.47 -1.44 -13.80
C THR A 213 -2.92 -1.30 -12.39
N THR A 214 -1.59 -1.35 -12.24
CA THR A 214 -0.95 -1.10 -10.94
C THR A 214 -1.23 0.33 -10.42
N THR A 215 -1.48 1.28 -11.31
CA THR A 215 -1.90 2.63 -10.93
C THR A 215 -3.27 2.63 -10.25
N VAL A 216 -4.26 1.97 -10.84
CA VAL A 216 -5.63 1.93 -10.29
C VAL A 216 -5.68 1.18 -8.97
N TYR A 217 -4.92 0.09 -8.82
CA TYR A 217 -4.87 -0.78 -7.66
C TYR A 217 -3.94 -0.24 -6.57
N GLU A 218 -2.63 -0.22 -6.84
CA GLU A 218 -1.61 0.03 -5.83
C GLU A 218 -1.48 1.52 -5.48
N LYS A 219 -1.41 2.41 -6.48
CA LYS A 219 -1.43 3.84 -6.22
C LYS A 219 -2.80 4.26 -5.66
N GLY A 220 -3.89 3.62 -6.10
CA GLY A 220 -5.21 3.79 -5.50
C GLY A 220 -5.19 3.50 -3.99
N ALA A 221 -4.62 2.37 -3.59
CA ALA A 221 -4.47 2.00 -2.18
C ALA A 221 -3.58 3.00 -1.40
N GLU A 222 -2.49 3.47 -2.01
CA GLU A 222 -1.64 4.49 -1.39
C GLU A 222 -2.37 5.82 -1.18
N VAL A 223 -3.24 6.22 -2.12
CA VAL A 223 -4.08 7.42 -1.95
C VAL A 223 -5.06 7.25 -0.78
N ILE A 224 -5.65 6.07 -0.61
CA ILE A 224 -6.50 5.77 0.55
C ILE A 224 -5.68 5.78 1.85
N ARG A 225 -4.52 5.15 1.87
CA ARG A 225 -3.61 5.13 3.02
C ARG A 225 -3.15 6.54 3.41
N MET A 226 -2.82 7.36 2.42
CA MET A 226 -2.43 8.75 2.60
C MET A 226 -3.59 9.57 3.21
N LEU A 227 -4.82 9.33 2.77
CA LEU A 227 -6.00 9.99 3.35
C LEU A 227 -6.21 9.56 4.82
N GLN A 228 -6.03 8.28 5.14
CA GLN A 228 -6.06 7.81 6.54
C GLN A 228 -4.96 8.48 7.39
N THR A 229 -3.76 8.62 6.84
CA THR A 229 -2.65 9.31 7.51
C THR A 229 -2.98 10.78 7.79
N LEU A 230 -3.60 11.45 6.82
CA LEU A 230 -3.99 12.85 6.90
C LEU A 230 -5.10 13.11 7.93
N LEU A 231 -6.08 12.22 7.99
CA LEU A 231 -7.27 12.38 8.85
C LEU A 231 -7.09 11.74 10.24
N GLY A 232 -6.15 10.81 10.37
CA GLY A 232 -6.04 9.93 11.52
C GLY A 232 -7.02 8.75 11.44
N ARG A 233 -6.67 7.64 12.11
CA ARG A 233 -7.41 6.36 12.02
C ARG A 233 -8.87 6.46 12.45
N GLU A 234 -9.14 7.19 13.52
CA GLU A 234 -10.50 7.31 14.09
C GLU A 234 -11.44 8.08 13.16
N VAL A 235 -11.00 9.24 12.67
CA VAL A 235 -11.79 10.08 11.76
C VAL A 235 -11.97 9.39 10.41
N PHE A 236 -10.94 8.73 9.90
CA PHE A 236 -11.04 7.92 8.69
C PHE A 236 -12.06 6.79 8.86
N ARG A 237 -12.08 6.11 10.02
CA ARG A 237 -13.09 5.08 10.32
C ARG A 237 -14.51 5.66 10.34
N GLN A 238 -14.72 6.80 10.93
CA GLN A 238 -16.02 7.48 10.91
C GLN A 238 -16.46 7.82 9.49
N GLY A 239 -15.53 8.31 8.65
CA GLY A 239 -15.79 8.58 7.24
C GLY A 239 -16.11 7.32 6.43
N PHE A 240 -15.42 6.22 6.72
CA PHE A 240 -15.67 4.93 6.09
C PHE A 240 -17.07 4.38 6.48
N ASP A 241 -17.42 4.42 7.75
CA ASP A 241 -18.74 4.00 8.24
C ASP A 241 -19.87 4.83 7.61
N GLU A 242 -19.66 6.15 7.48
CA GLU A 242 -20.60 7.05 6.79
C GLU A 242 -20.71 6.72 5.31
N TYR A 243 -19.58 6.43 4.64
CA TYR A 243 -19.57 6.03 3.24
C TYR A 243 -20.38 4.76 3.00
N ILE A 244 -20.15 3.70 3.78
CA ILE A 244 -20.88 2.43 3.67
C ILE A 244 -22.37 2.64 3.97
N ARG A 245 -22.69 3.28 5.09
CA ARG A 245 -24.08 3.48 5.54
C ARG A 245 -24.92 4.27 4.54
N THR A 246 -24.33 5.28 3.90
CA THR A 246 -25.05 6.19 3.00
C THR A 246 -25.21 5.59 1.60
N ASN A 247 -24.29 4.73 1.19
CA ASN A 247 -24.20 4.24 -0.19
C ASN A 247 -24.51 2.75 -0.33
N ASP A 248 -24.93 2.07 0.74
CA ASP A 248 -25.29 0.66 0.68
C ASP A 248 -26.39 0.41 -0.36
N GLY A 249 -26.17 -0.55 -1.26
CA GLY A 249 -27.07 -0.89 -2.37
C GLY A 249 -27.06 0.11 -3.54
N HIS A 250 -26.13 1.05 -3.58
CA HIS A 250 -26.01 2.07 -4.62
C HIS A 250 -24.75 1.94 -5.46
N ALA A 251 -24.84 2.43 -6.70
CA ALA A 251 -23.73 2.59 -7.63
C ALA A 251 -23.21 4.04 -7.56
N VAL A 252 -21.96 4.24 -7.12
CA VAL A 252 -21.43 5.55 -6.74
C VAL A 252 -20.10 5.88 -7.43
N THR A 253 -19.60 7.08 -7.17
CA THR A 253 -18.34 7.60 -7.71
C THR A 253 -17.30 7.80 -6.61
N CYS A 254 -16.05 8.04 -7.00
CA CYS A 254 -14.96 8.36 -6.06
C CYS A 254 -15.29 9.59 -5.20
N GLU A 255 -16.10 10.52 -5.72
CA GLU A 255 -16.55 11.70 -4.98
C GLU A 255 -17.35 11.34 -3.74
N ALA A 256 -18.21 10.31 -3.81
CA ALA A 256 -19.01 9.87 -2.65
C ALA A 256 -18.14 9.46 -1.46
N PHE A 257 -17.00 8.81 -1.73
CA PHE A 257 -16.04 8.45 -0.71
C PHE A 257 -15.36 9.69 -0.10
N LEU A 258 -14.87 10.60 -0.94
CA LEU A 258 -14.22 11.83 -0.47
C LEU A 258 -15.19 12.75 0.29
N GLU A 259 -16.45 12.81 -0.12
CA GLU A 259 -17.49 13.59 0.58
C GLU A 259 -17.78 13.02 1.96
N ALA A 260 -17.86 11.70 2.11
CA ALA A 260 -18.01 11.06 3.41
C ALA A 260 -16.80 11.35 4.33
N MET A 261 -15.58 11.30 3.80
CA MET A 261 -14.35 11.65 4.53
C MET A 261 -14.30 13.13 4.92
N SER A 262 -14.67 14.03 3.99
CA SER A 262 -14.74 15.48 4.25
C SER A 262 -15.77 15.79 5.34
N LYS A 263 -16.95 15.16 5.27
CA LYS A 263 -18.02 15.31 6.28
C LYS A 263 -17.57 14.84 7.66
N ALA A 264 -16.96 13.68 7.76
CA ALA A 264 -16.49 13.12 9.03
C ALA A 264 -15.37 13.94 9.66
N SER A 265 -14.46 14.46 8.84
CA SER A 265 -13.30 15.24 9.33
C SER A 265 -13.56 16.73 9.50
N GLY A 266 -14.62 17.27 8.87
CA GLY A 266 -14.83 18.72 8.76
C GLY A 266 -13.80 19.43 7.87
N ARG A 267 -12.98 18.71 7.10
CA ARG A 267 -11.90 19.25 6.27
C ARG A 267 -12.32 19.43 4.83
N ASP A 268 -11.81 20.49 4.20
CA ASP A 268 -11.86 20.64 2.75
C ASP A 268 -10.82 19.72 2.08
N LEU A 269 -11.30 18.74 1.35
CA LEU A 269 -10.49 17.79 0.58
C LEU A 269 -10.45 18.11 -0.92
N SER A 270 -10.82 19.33 -1.33
CA SER A 270 -10.85 19.73 -2.75
C SER A 270 -9.47 19.64 -3.41
N GLN A 271 -8.39 20.01 -2.72
CA GLN A 271 -7.04 19.84 -3.23
C GLN A 271 -6.60 18.37 -3.24
N PHE A 272 -7.00 17.60 -2.24
CA PHE A 272 -6.71 16.16 -2.19
C PHE A 272 -7.33 15.40 -3.37
N ARG A 273 -8.48 15.86 -3.88
CA ARG A 273 -9.14 15.29 -5.07
C ARG A 273 -8.23 15.24 -6.30
N ARG A 274 -7.20 16.08 -6.39
CA ARG A 274 -6.23 16.07 -7.49
C ARG A 274 -5.49 14.74 -7.63
N TRP A 275 -5.32 13.98 -6.54
CA TRP A 275 -4.73 12.64 -6.59
C TRP A 275 -5.51 11.66 -7.46
N TYR A 276 -6.83 11.87 -7.62
CA TYR A 276 -7.68 11.04 -8.48
C TYR A 276 -7.59 11.42 -9.96
N SER A 277 -7.24 12.65 -10.27
CA SER A 277 -7.29 13.19 -11.64
C SER A 277 -5.94 13.50 -12.27
N GLN A 278 -4.86 13.60 -11.48
CA GLN A 278 -3.51 13.83 -12.02
C GLN A 278 -2.71 12.53 -12.09
N ALA A 279 -2.18 12.23 -13.28
CA ALA A 279 -1.24 11.15 -13.52
C ALA A 279 0.19 11.58 -13.15
N GLY A 280 1.08 10.61 -13.02
CA GLY A 280 2.49 10.82 -12.73
C GLY A 280 2.82 10.78 -11.23
N THR A 281 4.06 10.39 -10.93
CA THR A 281 4.55 10.33 -9.55
C THR A 281 5.15 11.68 -9.16
N PRO A 282 4.65 12.33 -8.10
CA PRO A 282 5.22 13.60 -7.63
C PRO A 282 6.66 13.44 -7.18
N ARG A 283 7.47 14.46 -7.46
CA ARG A 283 8.83 14.62 -6.91
C ARG A 283 8.81 15.64 -5.81
N VAL A 284 9.41 15.30 -4.67
CA VAL A 284 9.63 16.20 -3.55
C VAL A 284 11.13 16.32 -3.35
N VAL A 285 11.66 17.53 -3.64
CA VAL A 285 13.08 17.85 -3.49
C VAL A 285 13.24 18.67 -2.23
N VAL A 286 14.12 18.23 -1.33
CA VAL A 286 14.36 18.92 -0.05
C VAL A 286 15.80 19.32 0.06
N ARG A 287 16.03 20.62 0.29
CA ARG A 287 17.35 21.17 0.61
C ARG A 287 17.35 21.66 2.04
N SER A 288 18.31 21.21 2.81
CA SER A 288 18.48 21.61 4.20
C SER A 288 19.59 22.66 4.35
N ARG A 289 19.34 23.66 5.19
CA ARG A 289 20.34 24.65 5.57
C ARG A 289 20.38 24.74 7.08
N TRP A 290 21.53 24.43 7.66
CA TRP A 290 21.80 24.60 9.08
C TRP A 290 22.47 25.98 9.35
N ASP A 291 21.91 26.70 10.30
CA ASP A 291 22.44 27.97 10.83
C ASP A 291 22.99 27.69 12.24
N GLU A 292 24.31 27.59 12.32
CA GLU A 292 25.04 27.27 13.55
C GLU A 292 24.91 28.37 14.59
N GLU A 293 24.86 29.63 14.16
CA GLU A 293 24.79 30.79 15.05
C GLU A 293 23.45 30.92 15.76
N ASN A 294 22.37 30.65 15.01
CA ASN A 294 21.00 30.80 15.48
C ASN A 294 20.36 29.47 15.90
N HIS A 295 21.10 28.36 15.80
CA HIS A 295 20.61 27.01 16.08
C HIS A 295 19.29 26.70 15.34
N ARG A 296 19.26 27.01 14.04
CA ARG A 296 18.08 26.84 13.18
C ARG A 296 18.34 25.91 12.00
N LEU A 297 17.36 25.09 11.72
CA LEU A 297 17.32 24.30 10.50
C LEU A 297 16.23 24.84 9.58
N THR A 298 16.59 25.14 8.33
CA THR A 298 15.62 25.48 7.28
C THR A 298 15.54 24.33 6.29
N LEU A 299 14.33 23.84 6.03
CA LEU A 299 14.03 22.93 4.94
C LEU A 299 13.32 23.72 3.84
N LEU A 300 13.93 23.76 2.66
CA LEU A 300 13.32 24.26 1.43
C LEU A 300 12.77 23.05 0.69
N VAL A 301 11.45 22.98 0.55
CA VAL A 301 10.74 21.83 -0.01
C VAL A 301 10.05 22.24 -1.30
N ASP A 302 10.46 21.63 -2.40
CA ASP A 302 9.88 21.84 -3.73
C ASP A 302 9.12 20.60 -4.14
N GLN A 303 7.82 20.72 -4.49
CA GLN A 303 7.06 19.65 -5.11
C GLN A 303 6.77 19.94 -6.58
N SER A 304 6.88 18.91 -7.41
CA SER A 304 6.51 18.97 -8.81
C SER A 304 6.03 17.60 -9.30
N THR A 305 5.16 17.57 -10.29
CA THR A 305 4.78 16.32 -10.96
C THR A 305 5.16 16.44 -12.44
N PRO A 306 5.89 15.49 -13.02
CA PRO A 306 6.28 15.53 -14.43
C PRO A 306 5.05 15.54 -15.35
N ALA A 307 5.20 16.16 -16.53
CA ALA A 307 4.21 16.06 -17.60
C ALA A 307 4.00 14.59 -17.99
N THR A 308 2.76 14.22 -18.26
CA THR A 308 2.36 12.88 -18.71
C THR A 308 1.50 12.98 -19.97
N PRO A 309 1.26 11.89 -20.71
CA PRO A 309 0.38 11.91 -21.86
C PRO A 309 -0.97 12.54 -21.54
N GLY A 310 -1.40 13.50 -22.34
CA GLY A 310 -2.65 14.25 -22.12
C GLY A 310 -2.66 15.28 -20.99
N GLN A 311 -1.60 15.33 -20.16
CA GLN A 311 -1.50 16.24 -19.00
C GLN A 311 -0.14 16.96 -18.97
N PRO A 312 0.08 17.96 -19.83
CA PRO A 312 1.35 18.68 -19.92
C PRO A 312 1.59 19.61 -18.71
N THR A 313 0.52 20.03 -18.04
CA THR A 313 0.58 20.91 -16.86
C THR A 313 0.03 20.21 -15.65
N LYS A 314 0.72 20.36 -14.52
CA LYS A 314 0.34 19.77 -13.23
C LYS A 314 0.16 20.86 -12.18
N LEU A 315 -0.77 20.61 -11.27
CA LEU A 315 -1.00 21.46 -10.11
C LEU A 315 -0.38 20.85 -8.86
N PRO A 316 0.03 21.66 -7.87
CA PRO A 316 0.55 21.11 -6.60
C PRO A 316 -0.51 20.27 -5.90
N LEU A 317 -0.06 19.15 -5.37
CA LEU A 317 -0.88 18.19 -4.61
C LEU A 317 -0.88 18.54 -3.12
N LEU A 318 -1.89 18.08 -2.39
CA LEU A 318 -1.83 18.01 -0.94
C LEU A 318 -1.08 16.74 -0.56
N ILE A 319 0.11 16.88 0.04
CA ILE A 319 0.98 15.77 0.42
C ILE A 319 1.17 15.81 1.94
N PRO A 320 0.70 14.81 2.70
CA PRO A 320 1.08 14.64 4.10
C PRO A 320 2.57 14.35 4.18
N PHE A 321 3.28 15.12 4.99
CA PHE A 321 4.72 15.11 5.04
C PHE A 321 5.23 15.00 6.48
N PRO A 322 5.34 13.76 7.00
CA PRO A 322 5.88 13.52 8.33
C PRO A 322 7.39 13.79 8.37
N VAL A 323 7.79 14.57 9.36
CA VAL A 323 9.17 14.99 9.63
C VAL A 323 9.56 14.53 11.03
N ALA A 324 10.77 14.00 11.18
CA ALA A 324 11.39 13.74 12.47
C ALA A 324 12.85 14.13 12.45
N PHE A 325 13.39 14.40 13.63
CA PHE A 325 14.79 14.74 13.85
C PHE A 325 15.44 13.73 14.77
N LEU A 326 16.67 13.35 14.42
CA LEU A 326 17.51 12.48 15.24
C LEU A 326 18.77 13.26 15.65
N SER A 327 19.13 13.15 16.92
CA SER A 327 20.38 13.69 17.45
C SER A 327 21.58 12.90 16.86
N PRO A 328 22.80 13.40 17.00
CA PRO A 328 24.01 12.67 16.63
C PRO A 328 24.17 11.32 17.37
N SER A 329 23.51 11.14 18.52
CA SER A 329 23.44 9.86 19.24
C SER A 329 22.34 8.91 18.74
N GLY A 330 21.46 9.37 17.83
CA GLY A 330 20.35 8.59 17.29
C GLY A 330 19.04 8.68 18.08
N GLU A 331 18.95 9.57 19.05
CA GLU A 331 17.74 9.80 19.83
C GLU A 331 16.80 10.76 19.10
N GLU A 332 15.48 10.52 19.19
CA GLU A 332 14.51 11.45 18.60
C GLU A 332 14.52 12.79 19.33
N MET A 333 14.46 13.86 18.54
CA MET A 333 14.42 15.24 19.00
C MET A 333 13.04 15.86 18.75
N PRO A 334 12.66 16.92 19.50
CA PRO A 334 11.48 17.71 19.18
C PRO A 334 11.56 18.34 17.79
N VAL A 335 10.45 18.31 17.05
CA VAL A 335 10.29 18.99 15.76
C VAL A 335 9.53 20.29 15.99
N GLN A 336 10.23 21.34 16.43
CA GLN A 336 9.68 22.65 16.78
C GLN A 336 9.87 23.65 15.64
N LEU A 337 8.81 24.32 15.21
CA LEU A 337 8.93 25.46 14.32
C LEU A 337 9.56 26.66 15.06
N ALA A 338 10.36 27.45 14.36
CA ALA A 338 11.01 28.64 14.94
C ALA A 338 10.01 29.73 15.39
N SER A 339 8.75 29.63 14.97
CA SER A 339 7.64 30.50 15.37
C SER A 339 6.88 30.02 16.60
N GLU A 340 7.26 28.89 17.20
CA GLU A 340 6.60 28.30 18.36
C GLU A 340 7.40 28.56 19.63
N ASP A 341 6.71 28.89 20.71
CA ASP A 341 7.33 29.19 21.99
C ASP A 341 7.66 27.93 22.80
N GLU A 342 6.89 26.86 22.61
CA GLU A 342 7.06 25.59 23.33
C GLU A 342 7.48 24.45 22.40
N ALA A 343 8.45 23.67 22.84
CA ALA A 343 8.87 22.47 22.12
C ALA A 343 7.83 21.35 22.27
N PRO A 344 7.40 20.71 21.17
CA PRO A 344 6.59 19.50 21.24
C PRO A 344 7.41 18.34 21.82
N LEU A 345 6.73 17.24 22.14
CA LEU A 345 7.41 15.99 22.50
C LEU A 345 8.27 15.50 21.32
N PRO A 346 9.41 14.81 21.60
CA PRO A 346 10.19 14.15 20.56
C PRO A 346 9.32 13.17 19.74
N GLY A 347 9.63 13.05 18.47
CA GLY A 347 8.92 12.12 17.58
C GLY A 347 8.61 12.71 16.22
N THR A 348 7.70 12.04 15.51
CA THR A 348 7.26 12.44 14.17
C THR A 348 6.23 13.55 14.25
N ARG A 349 6.43 14.60 13.49
CA ARG A 349 5.45 15.68 13.31
C ARG A 349 4.95 15.72 11.87
N MET A 350 3.62 15.83 11.70
CA MET A 350 2.98 15.91 10.40
C MET A 350 2.91 17.34 9.90
N PHE A 351 3.38 17.57 8.68
CA PHE A 351 3.17 18.78 7.89
C PHE A 351 2.37 18.47 6.64
N GLU A 352 1.85 19.50 5.99
CA GLU A 352 1.10 19.36 4.74
C GLU A 352 1.74 20.26 3.69
N LEU A 353 2.20 19.64 2.59
CA LEU A 353 2.70 20.38 1.45
C LEU A 353 1.51 20.65 0.51
N THR A 354 1.17 21.91 0.33
CA THR A 354 0.03 22.34 -0.50
C THR A 354 0.42 23.26 -1.64
N GLN A 355 1.67 23.74 -1.63
CA GLN A 355 2.23 24.68 -2.60
C GLN A 355 3.40 24.04 -3.34
N GLU A 356 3.79 24.61 -4.49
CA GLU A 356 4.98 24.19 -5.24
C GLU A 356 6.25 24.36 -4.40
N HIS A 357 6.31 25.43 -3.61
CA HIS A 357 7.42 25.77 -2.76
C HIS A 357 6.95 25.96 -1.32
N THR A 358 7.60 25.30 -0.39
CA THR A 358 7.32 25.39 1.05
C THR A 358 8.62 25.58 1.81
N GLU A 359 8.69 26.56 2.70
CA GLU A 359 9.80 26.75 3.61
C GLU A 359 9.36 26.38 5.03
N LEU A 360 10.10 25.47 5.66
CA LEU A 360 9.90 25.09 7.06
C LEU A 360 11.15 25.49 7.85
N ILE A 361 10.99 26.41 8.81
CA ILE A 361 12.06 26.90 9.66
C ILE A 361 11.88 26.33 11.07
N PHE A 362 12.87 25.57 11.52
CA PHE A 362 12.86 24.93 12.82
C PHE A 362 13.82 25.61 13.77
N GLY A 363 13.42 25.69 15.04
CA GLY A 363 14.17 26.26 16.14
C GLY A 363 14.31 25.31 17.32
N GLY A 364 14.88 25.80 18.43
CA GLY A 364 15.04 25.00 19.64
C GLY A 364 16.05 23.85 19.51
N LEU A 365 16.91 23.87 18.50
CA LEU A 365 17.84 22.80 18.19
C LEU A 365 19.21 23.07 18.81
N ALA A 366 19.64 22.25 19.78
CA ALA A 366 20.94 22.37 20.39
C ALA A 366 22.11 21.96 19.47
N VAL A 367 21.81 21.09 18.50
CA VAL A 367 22.80 20.54 17.55
C VAL A 367 22.13 20.35 16.19
N LYS A 368 22.93 20.27 15.12
CA LYS A 368 22.40 19.89 13.77
C LYS A 368 21.80 18.50 13.83
N PRO A 369 20.49 18.33 13.54
CA PRO A 369 19.86 17.02 13.52
C PRO A 369 20.13 16.28 12.22
N ALA A 370 20.05 14.95 12.26
CA ALA A 370 19.75 14.17 11.08
C ALA A 370 18.23 14.24 10.80
N VAL A 371 17.87 14.44 9.55
CA VAL A 371 16.48 14.70 9.13
C VAL A 371 15.87 13.46 8.50
N SER A 372 14.77 12.98 9.06
CA SER A 372 13.96 11.88 8.53
C SER A 372 12.64 12.42 7.98
N LEU A 373 12.34 12.14 6.70
CA LEU A 373 11.22 12.68 5.95
C LEU A 373 10.35 11.57 5.36
N ASN A 374 9.07 11.87 5.15
CA ASN A 374 8.09 10.94 4.59
C ASN A 374 8.06 9.59 5.32
N ARG A 375 8.15 9.61 6.64
CA ARG A 375 8.18 8.42 7.49
C ARG A 375 7.01 7.49 7.21
N GLY A 376 7.28 6.18 7.22
CA GLY A 376 6.31 5.16 6.90
C GLY A 376 5.84 5.19 5.44
N PHE A 377 6.52 5.95 4.58
CA PHE A 377 6.06 6.22 3.21
C PHE A 377 4.64 6.80 3.21
N ALA A 378 4.45 7.88 3.97
CA ALA A 378 3.14 8.51 4.17
C ALA A 378 2.49 9.02 2.87
N ALA A 379 3.29 9.29 1.84
CA ALA A 379 2.82 9.67 0.52
C ALA A 379 3.64 8.98 -0.60
N PRO A 380 2.99 8.57 -1.70
CA PRO A 380 3.64 7.90 -2.84
C PRO A 380 4.37 8.93 -3.72
N VAL A 381 5.53 9.39 -3.26
CA VAL A 381 6.36 10.39 -3.91
C VAL A 381 7.79 9.89 -4.11
N ILE A 382 8.48 10.45 -5.09
CA ILE A 382 9.92 10.34 -5.22
C ILE A 382 10.55 11.44 -4.37
N LEU A 383 11.16 11.05 -3.25
CA LEU A 383 11.81 11.98 -2.31
C LEU A 383 13.31 12.08 -2.61
N ASP A 384 13.76 13.30 -2.90
CA ASP A 384 15.17 13.65 -3.07
C ASP A 384 15.62 14.62 -1.96
N GLN A 385 16.48 14.12 -1.08
CA GLN A 385 17.06 14.88 0.03
C GLN A 385 18.55 15.18 -0.19
N GLY A 386 19.18 14.64 -1.24
CA GLY A 386 20.61 14.78 -1.48
C GLY A 386 21.49 14.22 -0.36
N LEU A 387 21.04 13.16 0.34
CA LEU A 387 21.79 12.57 1.47
C LEU A 387 23.10 11.93 0.99
N SER A 388 24.18 12.17 1.74
CA SER A 388 25.44 11.46 1.54
C SER A 388 25.35 10.00 2.01
N ASP A 389 26.32 9.18 1.61
CA ASP A 389 26.40 7.78 2.08
C ASP A 389 26.58 7.68 3.59
N GLU A 390 27.28 8.66 4.23
CA GLU A 390 27.42 8.76 5.68
C GLU A 390 26.09 9.04 6.36
N GLU A 391 25.29 9.95 5.81
CA GLU A 391 23.95 10.27 6.33
C GLU A 391 23.00 9.08 6.15
N LEU A 392 23.05 8.38 5.01
CA LEU A 392 22.30 7.14 4.79
C LEU A 392 22.72 6.04 5.77
N ALA A 393 24.02 5.84 5.98
CA ALA A 393 24.52 4.87 6.94
C ALA A 393 24.13 5.22 8.39
N PHE A 394 24.09 6.50 8.73
CA PHE A 394 23.58 6.94 10.02
C PHE A 394 22.10 6.60 10.20
N LEU A 395 21.25 6.92 9.23
CA LEU A 395 19.83 6.60 9.27
C LEU A 395 19.57 5.08 9.28
N ALA A 396 20.32 4.30 8.50
CA ALA A 396 20.21 2.83 8.52
C ALA A 396 20.47 2.23 9.93
N ARG A 397 21.30 2.90 10.76
CA ARG A 397 21.61 2.49 12.13
C ARG A 397 20.60 2.98 13.17
N HIS A 398 20.24 4.26 13.08
CA HIS A 398 19.61 4.99 14.18
C HIS A 398 18.15 5.37 13.93
N GLU A 399 17.68 5.32 12.68
CA GLU A 399 16.28 5.66 12.38
C GLU A 399 15.31 4.78 13.18
N THR A 400 14.30 5.40 13.78
CA THR A 400 13.30 4.74 14.62
C THR A 400 12.09 4.28 13.81
N ASP A 401 11.79 4.96 12.68
CA ASP A 401 10.80 4.48 11.72
C ASP A 401 11.38 3.30 10.93
N PRO A 402 10.74 2.11 10.98
CA PRO A 402 11.30 0.92 10.34
C PRO A 402 11.33 1.02 8.82
N PHE A 403 10.37 1.73 8.18
CA PHE A 403 10.39 1.92 6.74
C PHE A 403 11.58 2.81 6.33
N ASN A 404 11.75 3.95 6.98
CA ASN A 404 12.84 4.88 6.67
C ASN A 404 14.22 4.28 6.97
N ARG A 405 14.32 3.44 8.02
CA ARG A 405 15.54 2.66 8.30
C ARG A 405 15.88 1.73 7.15
N TRP A 406 14.91 0.97 6.67
CA TRP A 406 15.07 0.10 5.52
C TRP A 406 15.41 0.90 4.25
N ASP A 407 14.70 2.00 4.00
CA ASP A 407 14.91 2.83 2.80
C ASP A 407 16.33 3.42 2.76
N ALA A 408 16.85 3.88 3.90
CA ALA A 408 18.22 4.37 4.02
C ALA A 408 19.25 3.27 3.67
N MET A 409 19.09 2.05 4.21
CA MET A 409 19.95 0.92 3.88
C MET A 409 19.82 0.50 2.42
N ASN A 410 18.60 0.44 1.90
CA ASN A 410 18.35 0.09 0.49
C ASN A 410 18.98 1.11 -0.47
N ARG A 411 18.86 2.42 -0.19
CA ARG A 411 19.50 3.48 -1.00
C ARG A 411 21.03 3.37 -0.94
N LEU A 412 21.58 3.08 0.23
CA LEU A 412 23.02 2.87 0.39
C LEU A 412 23.51 1.67 -0.45
N LEU A 413 22.73 0.57 -0.48
CA LEU A 413 23.01 -0.59 -1.34
C LEU A 413 22.87 -0.26 -2.83
N ILE A 414 21.86 0.51 -3.23
CA ILE A 414 21.70 0.99 -4.60
C ILE A 414 22.94 1.80 -5.04
N ASN A 415 23.39 2.75 -4.21
CA ASN A 415 24.58 3.57 -4.50
C ASN A 415 25.82 2.69 -4.69
N ALA A 416 25.99 1.67 -3.84
CA ALA A 416 27.08 0.71 -3.96
C ALA A 416 27.01 -0.10 -5.27
N VAL A 417 25.83 -0.62 -5.63
CA VAL A 417 25.62 -1.33 -6.90
C VAL A 417 25.95 -0.44 -8.10
N HIS A 418 25.49 0.82 -8.10
CA HIS A 418 25.78 1.77 -9.18
C HIS A 418 27.27 2.07 -9.30
N THR A 419 27.92 2.31 -8.16
CA THR A 419 29.36 2.57 -8.11
C THR A 419 30.16 1.40 -8.67
N GLN A 420 29.84 0.17 -8.25
CA GLN A 420 30.47 -1.05 -8.75
C GLN A 420 30.21 -1.29 -10.24
N THR A 421 28.98 -1.05 -10.69
CA THR A 421 28.58 -1.18 -12.09
C THR A 421 29.38 -0.20 -12.97
N ARG A 422 29.48 1.07 -12.54
CA ARG A 422 30.26 2.10 -13.24
C ARG A 422 31.75 1.75 -13.29
N ALA A 423 32.33 1.32 -12.18
CA ALA A 423 33.71 0.88 -12.13
C ALA A 423 33.98 -0.27 -13.10
N LYS A 424 33.09 -1.27 -13.14
CA LYS A 424 33.20 -2.42 -14.04
C LYS A 424 33.10 -1.99 -15.51
N LEU A 425 32.18 -1.09 -15.87
CA LEU A 425 32.04 -0.54 -17.21
C LEU A 425 33.28 0.24 -17.65
N LEU A 426 33.86 1.03 -16.74
CA LEU A 426 35.07 1.81 -16.97
C LEU A 426 36.37 1.00 -16.86
N ARG A 427 36.28 -0.28 -16.46
CA ARG A 427 37.42 -1.18 -16.18
C ARG A 427 38.37 -0.62 -15.12
N THR A 428 37.84 0.09 -14.14
CA THR A 428 38.60 0.56 -12.98
C THR A 428 38.39 -0.39 -11.81
N PRO A 429 39.43 -0.71 -11.01
CA PRO A 429 39.23 -1.48 -9.78
C PRO A 429 38.49 -0.62 -8.79
N GLU A 430 37.48 -1.18 -8.16
CA GLU A 430 36.77 -0.52 -7.06
C GLU A 430 36.36 -1.57 -6.02
N GLU A 431 36.63 -1.24 -4.76
CA GLU A 431 36.22 -2.05 -3.63
C GLU A 431 34.86 -1.56 -3.11
N VAL A 432 34.07 -2.46 -2.54
CA VAL A 432 32.83 -2.09 -1.83
C VAL A 432 33.20 -1.18 -0.68
N SER A 433 32.55 -0.03 -0.57
CA SER A 433 32.83 0.95 0.49
C SER A 433 32.77 0.29 1.88
N PRO A 434 33.81 0.46 2.72
CA PRO A 434 33.79 -0.03 4.10
C PRO A 434 32.59 0.48 4.89
N LEU A 435 32.05 1.64 4.53
CA LEU A 435 30.85 2.22 5.14
C LEU A 435 29.62 1.35 4.93
N VAL A 436 29.41 0.84 3.70
CA VAL A 436 28.30 -0.06 3.37
C VAL A 436 28.41 -1.36 4.17
N ILE A 437 29.63 -1.94 4.23
CA ILE A 437 29.89 -3.16 4.99
C ILE A 437 29.62 -2.94 6.48
N THR A 438 30.09 -1.83 7.04
CA THR A 438 29.87 -1.49 8.44
C THR A 438 28.39 -1.31 8.75
N ALA A 439 27.65 -0.54 7.94
CA ALA A 439 26.21 -0.34 8.13
C ALA A 439 25.44 -1.66 8.06
N ALA A 440 25.77 -2.54 7.11
CA ALA A 440 25.16 -3.85 6.98
C ALA A 440 25.43 -4.75 8.20
N LEU A 441 26.68 -4.76 8.71
CA LEU A 441 27.05 -5.51 9.91
C LEU A 441 26.33 -4.99 11.16
N GLU A 442 26.14 -3.70 11.29
CA GLU A 442 25.42 -3.08 12.40
C GLU A 442 23.92 -3.44 12.37
N VAL A 443 23.28 -3.37 11.20
CA VAL A 443 21.90 -3.87 11.02
C VAL A 443 21.81 -5.36 11.38
N LEU A 444 22.74 -6.19 10.90
CA LEU A 444 22.75 -7.63 11.16
C LEU A 444 22.90 -7.95 12.65
N LYS A 445 23.78 -7.24 13.34
CA LYS A 445 24.12 -7.46 14.76
C LYS A 445 23.14 -6.81 15.73
N ASN A 446 22.29 -5.90 15.28
CA ASN A 446 21.36 -5.20 16.16
C ASN A 446 20.36 -6.19 16.79
N PRO A 447 20.33 -6.35 18.13
CA PRO A 447 19.46 -7.32 18.80
C PRO A 447 17.98 -6.92 18.77
N ASP A 448 17.68 -5.61 18.59
CA ASP A 448 16.31 -5.08 18.62
C ASP A 448 15.57 -5.25 17.28
N LEU A 449 16.29 -5.63 16.22
CA LEU A 449 15.71 -5.86 14.90
C LEU A 449 15.35 -7.35 14.72
N SER A 450 14.12 -7.58 14.26
CA SER A 450 13.66 -8.95 13.96
C SER A 450 14.44 -9.59 12.81
N PRO A 451 14.55 -10.92 12.75
CA PRO A 451 15.19 -11.61 11.62
C PRO A 451 14.57 -11.25 10.26
N ALA A 452 13.23 -11.12 10.20
CA ALA A 452 12.52 -10.75 8.97
C ALA A 452 12.90 -9.33 8.50
N PHE A 453 12.98 -8.36 9.43
CA PHE A 453 13.43 -7.02 9.09
C PHE A 453 14.88 -7.00 8.61
N LYS A 454 15.78 -7.71 9.29
CA LYS A 454 17.19 -7.84 8.86
C LYS A 454 17.29 -8.42 7.45
N ALA A 455 16.52 -9.47 7.17
CA ALA A 455 16.46 -10.05 5.83
C ALA A 455 16.02 -9.03 4.78
N ALA A 456 14.94 -8.30 5.05
CA ALA A 456 14.46 -7.25 4.14
C ALA A 456 15.48 -6.11 3.94
N ALA A 457 16.10 -5.63 5.02
CA ALA A 457 17.05 -4.51 4.98
C ALA A 457 18.40 -4.86 4.32
N LEU A 458 18.80 -6.13 4.36
CA LEU A 458 20.07 -6.60 3.79
C LEU A 458 19.90 -7.25 2.42
N SER A 459 18.67 -7.38 1.91
CA SER A 459 18.42 -7.82 0.54
C SER A 459 18.88 -6.77 -0.45
N LEU A 460 19.60 -7.21 -1.48
CA LEU A 460 19.99 -6.31 -2.57
C LEU A 460 18.74 -5.82 -3.32
N PRO A 461 18.75 -4.57 -3.79
CA PRO A 461 17.69 -4.06 -4.64
C PRO A 461 17.57 -4.92 -5.91
N SER A 462 16.34 -5.10 -6.40
CA SER A 462 16.12 -5.83 -7.64
C SER A 462 16.77 -5.09 -8.84
N GLU A 463 17.05 -5.83 -9.90
CA GLU A 463 17.59 -5.26 -11.15
C GLU A 463 16.69 -4.13 -11.66
N THR A 464 15.37 -4.32 -11.67
CA THR A 464 14.40 -3.31 -12.09
C THR A 464 14.52 -2.01 -11.30
N VAL A 465 14.60 -2.09 -9.96
CA VAL A 465 14.78 -0.91 -9.11
C VAL A 465 16.14 -0.25 -9.35
N SER A 466 17.20 -1.04 -9.55
CA SER A 466 18.53 -0.53 -9.83
C SER A 466 18.60 0.24 -11.15
N TYR A 467 17.92 -0.25 -12.21
CA TYR A 467 17.88 0.44 -13.50
C TYR A 467 17.16 1.77 -13.47
N THR A 468 16.14 1.94 -12.67
CA THR A 468 15.37 3.20 -12.58
C THR A 468 16.17 4.35 -11.96
N HIS A 469 17.19 4.03 -11.21
CA HIS A 469 18.11 5.00 -10.61
C HIS A 469 19.41 5.19 -11.43
N LEU A 470 19.65 4.33 -12.45
CA LEU A 470 20.75 4.50 -13.38
C LEU A 470 20.38 5.53 -14.45
N THR A 471 20.73 6.78 -14.23
CA THR A 471 20.91 7.70 -15.37
C THR A 471 22.16 7.26 -16.12
N LEU A 472 21.96 6.44 -17.16
CA LEU A 472 23.02 6.19 -18.14
C LEU A 472 23.27 7.49 -18.91
N PRO A 473 24.55 7.84 -19.15
CA PRO A 473 24.90 9.03 -19.92
C PRO A 473 24.41 8.94 -21.37
#